data_c43c4982c5a2a0a72227f8e68852687a
#
_entry.id   c43c4982c5a2a0a72227f8e68852687a
#
_cell.length_a   1.000
_cell.length_b   1.000
_cell.length_c   1.000
_cell.angle_alpha   90.00
_cell.angle_beta   90.00
_cell.angle_gamma   90.00
#
_symmetry.space_group_name_H-M   'P 1'
#
loop_
_entity.id
_entity.type
_entity.pdbx_description
1 polymer ?
#
loop_
_entity_poly.entity_id
_entity_poly.type
_entity_poly.pdbx_seq_one_letter_code
_entity_poly.pdbx_strand_id
1 'polypeptide(L)'
;MSEKPHTVAIGAFVLGAILIAVATVLLLMGSGFGTKETVVMVFDGSVKGLSVGAPLALRGVKVGEVTDIDLVLDTDTASATMIVEANFNKNNIRQEGDPDVNLTEELIKSGLRAQLNTQSLLTGLLYIELDFHPKTAAHLVKINSPYLQIPTIETDLERFTK
;
A
#
# COMPACT_ATOMS: atom_id res chain seq x y z
N MET A 1 -33.33 -37.31 -45.85
CA MET A 1 -32.85 -37.32 -44.45
C MET A 1 -32.66 -35.88 -44.06
N SER A 2 -33.53 -35.38 -43.20
CA SER A 2 -33.52 -33.96 -42.79
C SER A 2 -32.57 -33.87 -41.60
N GLU A 3 -31.37 -33.32 -41.80
CA GLU A 3 -30.48 -32.97 -40.70
C GLU A 3 -31.10 -31.81 -39.91
N LYS A 4 -31.58 -32.11 -38.70
CA LYS A 4 -32.03 -31.06 -37.79
C LYS A 4 -30.81 -30.25 -37.39
N PRO A 5 -30.79 -28.95 -37.64
CA PRO A 5 -29.63 -28.12 -37.25
C PRO A 5 -29.44 -28.18 -35.73
N HIS A 6 -28.26 -28.53 -35.29
CA HIS A 6 -27.87 -28.57 -33.86
C HIS A 6 -27.74 -27.16 -33.23
N THR A 7 -28.64 -26.26 -33.61
CA THR A 7 -28.66 -24.85 -33.22
C THR A 7 -28.77 -24.70 -31.70
N VAL A 8 -29.52 -25.59 -31.05
CA VAL A 8 -29.64 -25.60 -29.57
C VAL A 8 -28.33 -26.01 -28.92
N ALA A 9 -27.63 -27.00 -29.50
CA ALA A 9 -26.33 -27.44 -28.97
C ALA A 9 -25.27 -26.36 -29.12
N ILE A 10 -25.25 -25.64 -30.24
CA ILE A 10 -24.34 -24.51 -30.48
C ILE A 10 -24.66 -23.37 -29.50
N GLY A 11 -25.96 -23.04 -29.31
CA GLY A 11 -26.38 -22.01 -28.38
C GLY A 11 -25.99 -22.33 -26.92
N ALA A 12 -26.19 -23.58 -26.48
CA ALA A 12 -25.80 -24.03 -25.15
C ALA A 12 -24.28 -23.99 -24.93
N PHE A 13 -23.50 -24.36 -25.97
CA PHE A 13 -22.05 -24.30 -25.91
C PHE A 13 -21.53 -22.85 -25.78
N VAL A 14 -22.08 -21.93 -26.56
CA VAL A 14 -21.70 -20.51 -26.50
C VAL A 14 -22.07 -19.91 -25.15
N LEU A 15 -23.26 -20.17 -24.64
CA LEU A 15 -23.69 -19.70 -23.31
C LEU A 15 -22.81 -20.27 -22.20
N GLY A 16 -22.44 -21.56 -22.27
CA GLY A 16 -21.54 -22.21 -21.33
C GLY A 16 -20.15 -21.59 -21.36
N ALA A 17 -19.61 -21.30 -22.54
CA ALA A 17 -18.30 -20.66 -22.69
C ALA A 17 -18.29 -19.24 -22.09
N ILE A 18 -19.34 -18.45 -22.33
CA ILE A 18 -19.50 -17.11 -21.76
C ILE A 18 -19.59 -17.19 -20.22
N LEU A 19 -20.36 -18.13 -19.68
CA LEU A 19 -20.49 -18.33 -18.22
C LEU A 19 -19.14 -18.68 -17.60
N ILE A 20 -18.39 -19.58 -18.19
CA ILE A 20 -17.06 -19.97 -17.71
C ILE A 20 -16.09 -18.79 -17.79
N ALA A 21 -16.12 -18.02 -18.89
CA ALA A 21 -15.27 -16.85 -19.05
C ALA A 21 -15.56 -15.79 -17.97
N VAL A 22 -16.84 -15.47 -17.74
CA VAL A 22 -17.27 -14.53 -16.68
C VAL A 22 -16.88 -15.05 -15.29
N ALA A 23 -17.11 -16.33 -15.01
CA ALA A 23 -16.74 -16.92 -13.72
C ALA A 23 -15.21 -16.86 -13.50
N THR A 24 -14.41 -17.13 -14.53
CA THR A 24 -12.96 -17.05 -14.46
C THR A 24 -12.49 -15.62 -14.16
N VAL A 25 -13.08 -14.62 -14.87
CA VAL A 25 -12.76 -13.21 -14.61
C VAL A 25 -13.11 -12.81 -13.18
N LEU A 26 -14.29 -13.19 -12.70
CA LEU A 26 -14.73 -12.90 -11.31
C LEU A 26 -13.81 -13.57 -10.27
N LEU A 27 -13.38 -14.82 -10.51
CA LEU A 27 -12.45 -15.51 -9.62
C LEU A 27 -11.07 -14.86 -9.59
N LEU A 28 -10.57 -14.41 -10.74
CA LEU A 28 -9.26 -13.73 -10.82
C LEU A 28 -9.32 -12.33 -10.22
N MET A 29 -10.43 -11.61 -10.39
CA MET A 29 -10.63 -10.31 -9.76
C MET A 29 -10.90 -10.41 -8.25
N GLY A 30 -11.48 -11.52 -7.79
CA GLY A 30 -11.86 -11.73 -6.39
C GLY A 30 -10.71 -12.02 -5.42
N SER A 31 -9.50 -12.32 -5.91
CA SER A 31 -8.35 -12.64 -5.05
C SER A 31 -7.74 -11.42 -4.31
N GLY A 32 -8.31 -10.23 -4.50
CA GLY A 32 -7.83 -8.98 -3.89
C GLY A 32 -8.65 -8.45 -2.69
N PHE A 33 -9.70 -9.15 -2.25
CA PHE A 33 -10.59 -8.69 -1.16
C PHE A 33 -10.06 -9.01 0.26
N GLY A 34 -8.74 -8.87 0.49
CA GLY A 34 -8.24 -8.72 1.84
C GLY A 34 -8.66 -7.35 2.40
N THR A 35 -8.89 -7.24 3.69
CA THR A 35 -9.16 -5.96 4.37
C THR A 35 -7.89 -5.09 4.26
N LYS A 36 -7.81 -4.33 3.16
CA LYS A 36 -6.73 -3.37 2.93
C LYS A 36 -7.12 -2.07 3.61
N GLU A 37 -6.30 -1.57 4.48
CA GLU A 37 -6.44 -0.25 5.07
C GLU A 37 -5.46 0.69 4.35
N THR A 38 -5.96 1.81 3.85
CA THR A 38 -5.09 2.83 3.26
C THR A 38 -4.51 3.67 4.39
N VAL A 39 -3.20 3.83 4.37
CA VAL A 39 -2.44 4.70 5.28
C VAL A 39 -1.70 5.74 4.47
N VAL A 40 -1.41 6.86 5.09
CA VAL A 40 -0.69 7.96 4.47
C VAL A 40 0.58 8.28 5.26
N MET A 41 1.63 8.61 4.55
CA MET A 41 2.93 9.00 5.09
C MET A 41 3.39 10.28 4.41
N VAL A 42 4.00 11.18 5.18
CA VAL A 42 4.47 12.47 4.70
C VAL A 42 5.98 12.53 4.81
N PHE A 43 6.64 12.75 3.69
CA PHE A 43 8.10 12.86 3.63
C PHE A 43 8.50 14.28 3.22
N ASP A 44 9.41 14.90 3.98
CA ASP A 44 9.99 16.20 3.66
C ASP A 44 11.23 16.07 2.76
N GLY A 45 11.85 14.89 2.76
CA GLY A 45 13.02 14.55 1.95
C GLY A 45 12.66 14.01 0.56
N SER A 46 13.67 13.81 -0.29
CA SER A 46 13.46 13.29 -1.64
C SER A 46 13.00 11.83 -1.64
N VAL A 47 11.90 11.55 -2.31
CA VAL A 47 11.39 10.19 -2.56
C VAL A 47 11.89 9.59 -3.88
N LYS A 48 12.99 10.14 -4.45
CA LYS A 48 13.55 9.68 -5.73
C LYS A 48 13.96 8.22 -5.64
N GLY A 49 13.34 7.38 -6.47
CA GLY A 49 13.52 5.92 -6.47
C GLY A 49 12.38 5.16 -5.81
N LEU A 50 11.46 5.84 -5.10
CA LEU A 50 10.19 5.28 -4.70
C LEU A 50 9.21 5.28 -5.87
N SER A 51 8.45 4.23 -6.04
CA SER A 51 7.45 4.10 -7.10
C SER A 51 6.16 3.48 -6.57
N VAL A 52 5.06 3.70 -7.27
CA VAL A 52 3.81 2.96 -7.03
C VAL A 52 4.10 1.46 -7.20
N GLY A 53 3.60 0.64 -6.29
CA GLY A 53 3.92 -0.79 -6.17
C GLY A 53 5.16 -1.10 -5.33
N ALA A 54 5.92 -0.09 -4.87
CA ALA A 54 7.04 -0.31 -3.95
C ALA A 54 6.54 -0.98 -2.66
N PRO A 55 7.29 -1.94 -2.09
CA PRO A 55 6.86 -2.65 -0.91
C PRO A 55 6.83 -1.75 0.33
N LEU A 56 5.79 -1.96 1.16
CA LEU A 56 5.73 -1.50 2.53
C LEU A 56 6.07 -2.71 3.41
N ALA A 57 7.17 -2.65 4.16
CA ALA A 57 7.66 -3.75 4.97
C ALA A 57 7.74 -3.38 6.44
N LEU A 58 7.31 -4.27 7.32
CA LEU A 58 7.50 -4.16 8.78
C LEU A 58 8.62 -5.11 9.17
N ARG A 59 9.76 -4.56 9.55
CA ARG A 59 10.97 -5.34 9.90
C ARG A 59 11.32 -6.41 8.88
N GLY A 60 11.29 -6.04 7.59
CA GLY A 60 11.61 -6.94 6.48
C GLY A 60 10.46 -7.83 5.98
N VAL A 61 9.32 -7.88 6.66
CA VAL A 61 8.14 -8.61 6.21
C VAL A 61 7.23 -7.69 5.41
N LYS A 62 6.94 -8.03 4.15
CA LYS A 62 6.02 -7.24 3.31
C LYS A 62 4.62 -7.26 3.92
N VAL A 63 4.13 -6.09 4.33
CA VAL A 63 2.79 -5.88 4.90
C VAL A 63 1.89 -5.05 4.01
N GLY A 64 2.43 -4.53 2.90
CA GLY A 64 1.67 -3.71 1.98
C GLY A 64 2.46 -3.24 0.78
N GLU A 65 1.93 -2.25 0.10
CA GLU A 65 2.55 -1.63 -1.08
C GLU A 65 2.08 -0.18 -1.24
N VAL A 66 2.94 0.65 -1.82
CA VAL A 66 2.63 2.03 -2.20
C VAL A 66 1.59 2.05 -3.31
N THR A 67 0.54 2.83 -3.13
CA THR A 67 -0.57 2.96 -4.08
C THR A 67 -0.55 4.28 -4.84
N ASP A 68 -0.07 5.36 -4.19
CA ASP A 68 0.00 6.67 -4.81
C ASP A 68 1.14 7.52 -4.21
N ILE A 69 1.64 8.48 -5.00
CA ILE A 69 2.69 9.41 -4.59
C ILE A 69 2.35 10.78 -5.13
N ASP A 70 2.00 11.70 -4.23
CA ASP A 70 1.63 13.06 -4.54
C ASP A 70 2.67 14.07 -4.06
N LEU A 71 2.84 15.16 -4.81
CA LEU A 71 3.64 16.31 -4.42
C LEU A 71 2.72 17.49 -4.12
N VAL A 72 2.71 17.93 -2.89
CA VAL A 72 2.00 19.14 -2.47
C VAL A 72 3.00 20.29 -2.34
N LEU A 73 2.74 21.35 -3.11
CA LEU A 73 3.51 22.58 -3.06
C LEU A 73 2.73 23.60 -2.25
N ASP A 74 3.29 24.01 -1.14
CA ASP A 74 2.78 25.15 -0.37
C ASP A 74 3.41 26.44 -0.94
N THR A 75 2.60 27.25 -1.60
CA THR A 75 3.04 28.51 -2.23
C THR A 75 3.31 29.62 -1.20
N ASP A 76 2.73 29.52 -0.01
CA ASP A 76 2.89 30.53 1.05
C ASP A 76 4.21 30.35 1.80
N THR A 77 4.63 29.10 2.01
CA THR A 77 5.88 28.76 2.69
C THR A 77 7.01 28.38 1.73
N ALA A 78 6.72 28.30 0.42
CA ALA A 78 7.64 27.80 -0.62
C ALA A 78 8.21 26.41 -0.27
N SER A 79 7.41 25.56 0.39
CA SER A 79 7.79 24.20 0.78
C SER A 79 7.13 23.16 -0.13
N ALA A 80 7.87 22.07 -0.37
CA ALA A 80 7.41 20.92 -1.13
C ALA A 80 7.32 19.73 -0.17
N THR A 81 6.15 19.14 -0.06
CA THR A 81 5.88 17.98 0.81
C THR A 81 5.41 16.81 -0.05
N MET A 82 6.04 15.66 0.11
CA MET A 82 5.63 14.43 -0.58
C MET A 82 4.67 13.64 0.28
N ILE A 83 3.49 13.37 -0.27
CA ILE A 83 2.46 12.54 0.35
C ILE A 83 2.47 11.19 -0.34
N VAL A 84 2.69 10.14 0.43
CA VAL A 84 2.71 8.77 -0.05
C VAL A 84 1.56 8.01 0.56
N GLU A 85 0.69 7.46 -0.28
CA GLU A 85 -0.37 6.55 0.13
C GLU A 85 0.09 5.11 -0.06
N ALA A 86 -0.27 4.25 0.88
CA ALA A 86 0.03 2.84 0.82
C ALA A 86 -1.13 1.99 1.35
N ASN A 87 -1.32 0.82 0.75
CA ASN A 87 -2.23 -0.18 1.29
C ASN A 87 -1.50 -1.00 2.35
N PHE A 88 -2.07 -1.04 3.53
CA PHE A 88 -1.63 -1.87 4.64
C PHE A 88 -2.50 -3.13 4.71
N ASN A 89 -1.90 -4.29 4.48
CA ASN A 89 -2.63 -5.56 4.44
C ASN A 89 -2.54 -6.25 5.80
N LYS A 90 -3.62 -6.19 6.56
CA LYS A 90 -3.71 -6.82 7.89
C LYS A 90 -3.65 -8.35 7.85
N ASN A 91 -3.97 -8.99 6.71
CA ASN A 91 -3.98 -10.45 6.60
C ASN A 91 -2.57 -11.06 6.72
N ASN A 92 -1.52 -10.28 6.46
CA ASN A 92 -0.14 -10.72 6.63
C ASN A 92 0.36 -10.59 8.07
N ILE A 93 -0.47 -10.06 8.96
CA ILE A 93 -0.15 -9.85 10.37
C ILE A 93 -1.07 -10.73 11.20
N ARG A 94 -0.50 -11.69 11.94
CA ARG A 94 -1.25 -12.47 12.92
C ARG A 94 -1.37 -11.62 14.18
N GLN A 95 -2.55 -11.07 14.43
CA GLN A 95 -2.84 -10.33 15.65
C GLN A 95 -3.11 -11.31 16.80
N GLU A 96 -2.31 -11.25 17.85
CA GLU A 96 -2.58 -11.91 19.11
C GLU A 96 -3.14 -10.86 20.07
N GLY A 97 -4.44 -10.90 20.37
CA GLY A 97 -5.12 -9.94 21.24
C GLY A 97 -6.55 -9.67 20.83
N ASP A 98 -7.09 -8.55 21.30
CA ASP A 98 -8.47 -8.14 21.04
C ASP A 98 -8.67 -7.79 19.55
N PRO A 99 -9.55 -8.48 18.81
CA PRO A 99 -9.78 -8.25 17.40
C PRO A 99 -10.49 -6.91 17.09
N ASP A 100 -11.12 -6.29 18.08
CA ASP A 100 -11.88 -5.03 17.91
C ASP A 100 -11.00 -3.78 17.97
N VAL A 101 -9.71 -3.92 18.30
CA VAL A 101 -8.77 -2.81 18.36
C VAL A 101 -8.26 -2.47 16.96
N ASN A 102 -8.25 -1.17 16.61
CA ASN A 102 -7.62 -0.72 15.38
C ASN A 102 -6.10 -0.95 15.46
N LEU A 103 -5.65 -2.05 14.81
CA LEU A 103 -4.27 -2.49 14.86
C LEU A 103 -3.29 -1.38 14.44
N THR A 104 -3.58 -0.65 13.37
CA THR A 104 -2.70 0.39 12.84
C THR A 104 -2.52 1.53 13.84
N GLU A 105 -3.62 1.97 14.46
CA GLU A 105 -3.60 3.05 15.45
C GLU A 105 -2.80 2.64 16.70
N GLU A 106 -2.96 1.41 17.16
CA GLU A 106 -2.23 0.89 18.32
C GLU A 106 -0.73 0.74 18.02
N LEU A 107 -0.37 0.31 16.82
CA LEU A 107 1.02 0.24 16.38
C LEU A 107 1.66 1.65 16.35
N ILE A 108 0.93 2.67 15.87
CA ILE A 108 1.43 4.05 15.87
C ILE A 108 1.64 4.56 17.30
N LYS A 109 0.71 4.29 18.22
CA LYS A 109 0.85 4.62 19.65
C LYS A 109 2.06 3.92 20.28
N SER A 110 2.34 2.68 19.88
CA SER A 110 3.49 1.90 20.30
C SER A 110 4.83 2.37 19.69
N GLY A 111 4.79 3.42 18.88
CA GLY A 111 5.98 4.02 18.28
C GLY A 111 6.29 3.57 16.86
N LEU A 112 5.31 3.02 16.12
CA LEU A 112 5.51 2.70 14.70
C LEU A 112 5.85 3.95 13.91
N ARG A 113 6.93 3.90 13.13
CA ARG A 113 7.40 4.97 12.24
C ARG A 113 7.71 4.40 10.88
N ALA A 114 7.52 5.24 9.86
CA ALA A 114 7.88 4.91 8.49
C ALA A 114 9.19 5.62 8.11
N GLN A 115 10.04 4.91 7.39
CA GLN A 115 11.32 5.39 6.89
C GLN A 115 11.49 4.93 5.45
N LEU A 116 12.07 5.80 4.60
CA LEU A 116 12.53 5.37 3.28
C LEU A 116 13.83 4.58 3.42
N ASN A 117 13.89 3.44 2.78
CA ASN A 117 15.11 2.63 2.77
C ASN A 117 15.45 2.15 1.36
N THR A 118 16.71 1.84 1.11
CA THR A 118 17.17 1.41 -0.21
C THR A 118 16.92 -0.09 -0.40
N GLN A 119 16.11 -0.42 -1.39
CA GLN A 119 15.87 -1.81 -1.78
C GLN A 119 17.05 -2.37 -2.59
N SER A 120 17.65 -1.52 -3.44
CA SER A 120 18.78 -1.89 -4.29
C SER A 120 19.69 -0.71 -4.50
N LEU A 121 20.94 -0.84 -4.07
CA LEU A 121 21.97 0.19 -4.29
C LEU A 121 22.36 0.34 -5.76
N LEU A 122 22.19 -0.74 -6.55
CA LEU A 122 22.55 -0.71 -7.98
C LEU A 122 21.54 0.08 -8.81
N THR A 123 20.24 -0.08 -8.50
CA THR A 123 19.14 0.55 -9.25
C THR A 123 18.64 1.83 -8.61
N GLY A 124 19.01 2.10 -7.36
CA GLY A 124 18.50 3.24 -6.59
C GLY A 124 17.03 3.12 -6.17
N LEU A 125 16.44 1.92 -6.27
CA LEU A 125 15.07 1.70 -5.86
C LEU A 125 14.93 1.83 -4.35
N LEU A 126 13.87 2.53 -3.94
CA LEU A 126 13.48 2.69 -2.55
C LEU A 126 12.24 1.84 -2.22
N TYR A 127 12.09 1.55 -0.94
CA TYR A 127 10.89 0.97 -0.34
C TYR A 127 10.60 1.67 1.00
N ILE A 128 9.43 1.45 1.55
CA ILE A 128 9.08 1.98 2.86
C ILE A 128 9.27 0.90 3.91
N GLU A 129 10.11 1.19 4.88
CA GLU A 129 10.29 0.34 6.05
C GLU A 129 9.54 0.92 7.24
N LEU A 130 8.80 0.05 7.90
CA LEU A 130 8.14 0.33 9.16
C LEU A 130 8.95 -0.32 10.28
N ASP A 131 9.25 0.45 11.33
CA ASP A 131 9.88 -0.07 12.55
C ASP A 131 9.40 0.72 13.78
N PHE A 132 9.68 0.18 14.96
CA PHE A 132 9.27 0.77 16.21
C PHE A 132 10.35 1.68 16.77
N HIS A 133 10.04 2.97 16.87
CA HIS A 133 10.87 4.01 17.43
C HIS A 133 10.13 4.77 18.57
N PRO A 134 9.88 4.12 19.73
CA PRO A 134 9.05 4.70 20.79
C PRO A 134 9.65 5.97 21.42
N LYS A 135 10.95 6.18 21.26
CA LYS A 135 11.66 7.37 21.78
C LYS A 135 11.66 8.55 20.80
N THR A 136 11.24 8.35 19.56
CA THR A 136 11.22 9.40 18.55
C THR A 136 9.84 10.07 18.54
N ALA A 137 9.82 11.40 18.64
CA ALA A 137 8.58 12.16 18.58
C ALA A 137 7.83 11.87 17.27
N ALA A 138 6.52 11.76 17.36
CA ALA A 138 5.68 11.62 16.19
C ALA A 138 5.51 12.99 15.53
N HIS A 139 6.16 13.23 14.40
CA HIS A 139 5.88 14.38 13.57
C HIS A 139 4.69 14.08 12.67
N LEU A 140 3.54 14.66 12.99
CA LEU A 140 2.35 14.60 12.15
C LEU A 140 2.20 15.94 11.45
N VAL A 141 2.14 15.91 10.13
CA VAL A 141 1.90 17.10 9.29
C VAL A 141 0.40 17.20 9.05
N LYS A 142 -0.17 18.40 9.17
CA LYS A 142 -1.57 18.64 8.82
C LYS A 142 -1.74 18.48 7.31
N ILE A 143 -2.34 17.35 6.91
CA ILE A 143 -2.74 17.07 5.53
C ILE A 143 -4.25 16.90 5.46
N ASN A 144 -4.83 17.23 4.32
CA ASN A 144 -6.26 17.00 4.08
C ASN A 144 -6.46 15.60 3.51
N SER A 145 -6.26 14.57 4.34
CA SER A 145 -6.46 13.17 3.97
C SER A 145 -7.41 12.49 4.95
N PRO A 146 -8.34 11.65 4.48
CA PRO A 146 -9.23 10.86 5.33
C PRO A 146 -8.52 9.65 5.96
N TYR A 147 -7.29 9.36 5.55
CA TYR A 147 -6.57 8.15 5.95
C TYR A 147 -5.72 8.39 7.20
N LEU A 148 -5.44 7.30 7.92
CA LEU A 148 -4.60 7.33 9.10
C LEU A 148 -3.14 7.63 8.69
N GLN A 149 -2.56 8.65 9.31
CA GLN A 149 -1.18 9.05 9.04
C GLN A 149 -0.21 8.25 9.91
N ILE A 150 0.75 7.55 9.27
CA ILE A 150 1.90 6.96 9.94
C ILE A 150 3.00 8.03 9.99
N PRO A 151 3.51 8.38 11.19
CA PRO A 151 4.60 9.34 11.32
C PRO A 151 5.87 8.82 10.65
N THR A 152 6.59 9.72 9.98
CA THR A 152 7.85 9.41 9.30
C THR A 152 9.05 9.86 10.11
N ILE A 153 10.18 9.24 9.85
CA ILE A 153 11.49 9.64 10.36
C ILE A 153 12.48 9.87 9.21
N GLU A 154 13.47 10.74 9.43
CA GLU A 154 14.53 11.00 8.47
C GLU A 154 15.29 9.72 8.13
N THR A 155 15.68 9.58 6.85
CA THR A 155 16.50 8.45 6.41
C THR A 155 17.91 8.53 7.01
N ASP A 156 18.56 7.37 7.17
CA ASP A 156 19.95 7.35 7.65
C ASP A 156 20.89 8.15 6.73
N LEU A 157 20.60 8.18 5.41
CA LEU A 157 21.36 8.98 4.44
C LEU A 157 21.21 10.49 4.65
N GLU A 158 20.02 10.97 5.03
CA GLU A 158 19.79 12.39 5.33
C GLU A 158 20.49 12.82 6.62
N ARG A 159 20.62 11.91 7.59
CA ARG A 159 21.34 12.16 8.85
C ARG A 159 22.84 12.37 8.66
N PHE A 160 23.43 11.76 7.62
CA PHE A 160 24.87 11.92 7.32
C PHE A 160 25.18 13.15 6.47
N THR A 161 24.18 13.82 5.91
CA THR A 161 24.38 14.95 4.98
C THR A 161 24.12 16.32 5.64
N LYS A 162 23.66 16.33 6.88
CA LYS A 162 23.55 17.52 7.75
C LYS A 162 24.76 17.59 8.67
#